data_f0f2a58c016339b455800706e6e635b0
#
_entry.id   f0f2a58c016339b455800706e6e635b0
#
_cell.length_a   1.000
_cell.length_b   1.000
_cell.length_c   1.000
_cell.angle_alpha   90.00
_cell.angle_beta   90.00
_cell.angle_gamma   90.00
#
_symmetry.space_group_name_H-M   'P 1'
#
loop_
_entity.id
_entity.type
_entity.pdbx_description
1 polymer ?
#
loop_
_entity_poly.entity_id
_entity_poly.type
_entity_poly.pdbx_seq_one_letter_code
_entity_poly.pdbx_strand_id
1 'polypeptide(L)'
;MTNMDIHYLSASDIATKSKSYLLRASFLLALFFHPLSLFADTVDYIYETKPVSSIGDAADDPAIWFNQADPTKSLIFGTDKRKGIHVYDLYGKELSFSELGATNNIDLRVIDKNVHMVISNRSSGTLGYWIFPESGLFEYFLENPTNAFTEDIVHYHLEANMNVYGVCMGFVNGRLSASLTEEEGPTVQIWDLASKKIVGTINVISDEEDAPKTGNEAEGCVFDDENNHLLISREGSRGYLKAYESDTLEMIEVVDSRDGNIIGDPEGVAVYKTSDIEGYIILSSQGGNEFNLYDRKSLDFITKFKINAVEDTDGLDVTHEAVEDLFPNGFLVVQDGRNLPKNQNFKIVNMEEVFKKKTEQSWLDRLKEFSLNNPLLAPLIISLLGFLESFVISGFFFPSLLLYLMAVFLFLEGISGLFFITLCGYIGSFLGDQSSYLMGRIYGTKALNWNFIKKRQKQVDKVKQTFDKYEFTAILIGRMTPSLRPFSPFFVGVFRLNYLQ
;
A
#
# COMPACT_ATOMS: atom_id res chain seq x y z
N MET A 1 49.81 48.09 -2.43
CA MET A 1 49.18 47.94 -1.12
C MET A 1 47.67 47.81 -1.41
N THR A 2 47.19 46.60 -1.54
CA THR A 2 45.78 46.32 -1.75
C THR A 2 45.27 45.54 -0.52
N ASN A 3 44.38 46.19 0.23
CA ASN A 3 43.70 45.61 1.37
C ASN A 3 42.82 44.45 0.89
N MET A 4 43.01 43.30 1.48
CA MET A 4 42.13 42.14 1.34
C MET A 4 41.20 42.10 2.56
N ASP A 5 39.96 42.56 2.35
CA ASP A 5 38.89 42.48 3.37
C ASP A 5 38.49 41.00 3.59
N ILE A 6 38.79 40.51 4.76
CA ILE A 6 38.32 39.19 5.21
C ILE A 6 36.95 39.38 5.83
N HIS A 7 35.89 39.04 5.06
CA HIS A 7 34.53 38.97 5.59
C HIS A 7 34.42 37.83 6.62
N TYR A 8 34.30 38.17 7.89
CA TYR A 8 33.89 37.27 8.96
C TYR A 8 32.38 36.98 8.80
N LEU A 9 32.03 35.73 8.51
CA LEU A 9 30.65 35.26 8.54
C LEU A 9 30.12 35.40 9.98
N SER A 10 28.95 36.01 10.15
CA SER A 10 28.30 36.21 11.42
C SER A 10 27.85 34.90 12.08
N ALA A 11 27.78 34.86 13.40
CA ALA A 11 27.31 33.69 14.14
C ALA A 11 25.91 33.25 13.75
N SER A 12 25.07 34.18 13.23
CA SER A 12 23.75 33.91 12.70
C SER A 12 23.78 33.14 11.36
N ASP A 13 24.75 33.43 10.48
CA ASP A 13 24.90 32.73 9.19
C ASP A 13 25.37 31.29 9.38
N ILE A 14 26.20 31.06 10.39
CA ILE A 14 26.69 29.72 10.79
C ILE A 14 25.53 28.91 11.39
N ALA A 15 24.68 29.53 12.22
CA ALA A 15 23.52 28.86 12.83
C ALA A 15 22.43 28.49 11.82
N THR A 16 22.19 29.34 10.80
CA THR A 16 21.19 29.09 9.76
C THR A 16 21.65 27.99 8.79
N LYS A 17 22.92 27.97 8.42
CA LYS A 17 23.51 26.91 7.62
C LYS A 17 23.54 25.57 8.36
N SER A 18 23.83 25.57 9.67
CA SER A 18 23.84 24.35 10.48
C SER A 18 22.45 23.71 10.63
N LYS A 19 21.38 24.52 10.75
CA LYS A 19 19.99 24.03 10.73
C LYS A 19 19.61 23.36 9.40
N SER A 20 20.05 23.91 8.28
CA SER A 20 19.83 23.32 6.95
C SER A 20 20.55 21.99 6.77
N TYR A 21 21.76 21.83 7.32
CA TYR A 21 22.51 20.57 7.27
C TYR A 21 21.95 19.52 8.23
N LEU A 22 21.46 19.91 9.40
CA LEU A 22 20.77 18.99 10.33
C LEU A 22 19.43 18.49 9.78
N LEU A 23 18.67 19.34 9.08
CA LEU A 23 17.43 18.91 8.38
C LEU A 23 17.71 17.94 7.23
N ARG A 24 18.81 18.15 6.49
CA ARG A 24 19.20 17.22 5.40
C ARG A 24 19.77 15.90 5.93
N ALA A 25 20.46 15.91 7.08
CA ALA A 25 20.93 14.70 7.73
C ALA A 25 19.77 13.90 8.37
N SER A 26 18.75 14.55 8.92
CA SER A 26 17.54 13.87 9.42
C SER A 26 16.70 13.29 8.29
N PHE A 27 16.68 13.91 7.11
CA PHE A 27 16.02 13.36 5.94
C PHE A 27 16.72 12.09 5.40
N LEU A 28 18.05 12.05 5.44
CA LEU A 28 18.83 10.85 5.10
C LEU A 28 18.68 9.74 6.15
N LEU A 29 18.54 10.07 7.43
CA LEU A 29 18.27 9.07 8.48
C LEU A 29 16.83 8.53 8.39
N ALA A 30 15.86 9.36 8.00
CA ALA A 30 14.48 8.92 7.81
C ALA A 30 14.32 7.89 6.69
N LEU A 31 15.22 7.87 5.68
CA LEU A 31 15.27 6.84 4.64
C LEU A 31 15.66 5.44 5.16
N PHE A 32 16.23 5.36 6.37
CA PHE A 32 16.65 4.08 6.99
C PHE A 32 15.66 3.53 8.02
N PHE A 33 14.65 4.31 8.42
CA PHE A 33 13.65 3.94 9.44
C PHE A 33 12.23 3.99 8.87
N HIS A 34 12.00 3.44 7.67
CA HIS A 34 10.62 3.14 7.28
C HIS A 34 10.15 1.91 8.07
N PRO A 35 8.95 1.94 8.66
CA PRO A 35 8.36 0.75 9.25
C PRO A 35 8.30 -0.34 8.18
N LEU A 36 8.63 -1.56 8.57
CA LEU A 36 8.53 -2.74 7.72
C LEU A 36 7.07 -2.90 7.29
N SER A 37 6.77 -2.64 6.04
CA SER A 37 5.50 -3.05 5.46
C SER A 37 5.48 -4.58 5.38
N LEU A 38 4.47 -5.20 5.97
CA LEU A 38 4.23 -6.64 5.88
C LEU A 38 3.66 -7.05 4.51
N PHE A 39 3.29 -6.07 3.68
CA PHE A 39 2.59 -6.22 2.41
C PHE A 39 3.43 -5.67 1.26
N ALA A 40 3.16 -6.14 0.06
CA ALA A 40 3.78 -5.61 -1.16
C ALA A 40 3.28 -4.19 -1.43
N ASP A 41 4.17 -3.28 -1.85
CA ASP A 41 3.77 -1.93 -2.26
C ASP A 41 3.09 -1.93 -3.65
N THR A 42 3.48 -2.89 -4.51
CA THR A 42 2.94 -3.08 -5.85
C THR A 42 2.98 -4.56 -6.19
N VAL A 43 1.91 -5.06 -6.78
CA VAL A 43 1.75 -6.46 -7.19
C VAL A 43 1.40 -6.54 -8.67
N ASP A 44 1.66 -7.70 -9.27
CA ASP A 44 1.26 -7.98 -10.65
C ASP A 44 -0.06 -8.75 -10.65
N TYR A 45 -0.90 -8.49 -11.67
CA TYR A 45 -2.02 -9.39 -11.95
C TYR A 45 -1.53 -10.63 -12.70
N ILE A 46 -2.21 -11.76 -12.52
CA ILE A 46 -1.85 -13.01 -13.18
C ILE A 46 -2.65 -13.20 -14.47
N TYR A 47 -3.93 -12.88 -14.42
CA TYR A 47 -4.85 -12.95 -15.56
C TYR A 47 -5.64 -11.67 -15.72
N GLU A 48 -6.11 -11.44 -16.93
CA GLU A 48 -7.06 -10.38 -17.25
C GLU A 48 -8.27 -10.97 -17.98
N THR A 49 -9.45 -10.43 -17.75
CA THR A 49 -10.64 -10.87 -18.48
C THR A 49 -10.63 -10.34 -19.91
N LYS A 50 -11.36 -11.02 -20.78
CA LYS A 50 -11.78 -10.41 -22.03
C LYS A 50 -12.46 -9.07 -21.71
N PRO A 51 -12.12 -7.98 -22.41
CA PRO A 51 -12.74 -6.69 -22.19
C PRO A 51 -14.26 -6.72 -22.34
N VAL A 52 -14.96 -5.89 -21.56
CA VAL A 52 -16.39 -5.70 -21.71
C VAL A 52 -16.74 -5.19 -23.11
N SER A 53 -17.98 -5.38 -23.53
CA SER A 53 -18.41 -5.07 -24.89
C SER A 53 -18.63 -3.59 -25.16
N SER A 54 -18.89 -2.79 -24.13
CA SER A 54 -19.11 -1.36 -24.24
C SER A 54 -17.80 -0.56 -24.27
N ILE A 55 -17.83 0.59 -24.95
CA ILE A 55 -16.69 1.50 -25.11
C ILE A 55 -16.76 2.57 -24.00
N GLY A 56 -15.58 3.00 -23.54
CA GLY A 56 -15.42 4.05 -22.54
C GLY A 56 -15.64 3.51 -21.14
N ASP A 57 -16.17 4.30 -20.26
CA ASP A 57 -16.50 3.95 -18.89
C ASP A 57 -17.67 2.95 -18.86
N ALA A 58 -17.36 1.67 -18.66
CA ALA A 58 -18.29 0.57 -18.88
C ALA A 58 -18.15 -0.63 -17.94
N ALA A 59 -16.95 -1.16 -17.71
CA ALA A 59 -16.77 -2.15 -16.66
C ALA A 59 -16.86 -1.46 -15.30
N ASP A 60 -17.49 -2.12 -14.31
CA ASP A 60 -17.70 -1.51 -13.01
C ASP A 60 -17.34 -2.48 -11.88
N ASP A 61 -18.19 -3.44 -11.58
CA ASP A 61 -18.09 -4.24 -10.37
C ASP A 61 -18.01 -5.74 -10.68
N PRO A 62 -17.07 -6.49 -10.07
CA PRO A 62 -17.01 -7.92 -10.15
C PRO A 62 -17.64 -8.61 -8.94
N ALA A 63 -18.14 -9.84 -9.12
CA ALA A 63 -18.47 -10.75 -8.03
C ALA A 63 -17.90 -12.15 -8.30
N ILE A 64 -17.42 -12.82 -7.27
CA ILE A 64 -16.80 -14.14 -7.36
C ILE A 64 -17.74 -15.21 -6.83
N TRP A 65 -18.09 -16.18 -7.66
CA TRP A 65 -18.65 -17.43 -7.20
C TRP A 65 -17.54 -18.47 -7.09
N PHE A 66 -17.26 -18.90 -5.86
CA PHE A 66 -16.28 -19.95 -5.61
C PHE A 66 -16.96 -21.32 -5.64
N ASN A 67 -16.48 -22.22 -6.49
CA ASN A 67 -17.00 -23.59 -6.61
C ASN A 67 -16.30 -24.49 -5.60
N GLN A 68 -16.97 -24.80 -4.48
CA GLN A 68 -16.43 -25.66 -3.44
C GLN A 68 -16.17 -27.12 -3.92
N ALA A 69 -16.90 -27.60 -4.94
CA ALA A 69 -16.76 -28.95 -5.46
C ALA A 69 -15.57 -29.10 -6.44
N ASP A 70 -15.30 -28.06 -7.22
CA ASP A 70 -14.19 -27.97 -8.18
C ASP A 70 -13.72 -26.51 -8.27
N PRO A 71 -12.78 -26.09 -7.41
CA PRO A 71 -12.31 -24.71 -7.37
C PRO A 71 -11.83 -24.14 -8.71
N THR A 72 -11.34 -25.01 -9.63
CA THR A 72 -10.90 -24.58 -10.96
C THR A 72 -12.04 -24.14 -11.87
N LYS A 73 -13.29 -24.47 -11.51
CA LYS A 73 -14.53 -24.09 -12.17
C LYS A 73 -15.28 -22.96 -11.43
N SER A 74 -14.59 -22.18 -10.64
CA SER A 74 -15.13 -20.95 -10.09
C SER A 74 -15.38 -19.92 -11.19
N LEU A 75 -16.31 -18.99 -10.95
CA LEU A 75 -16.74 -17.99 -11.93
C LEU A 75 -16.51 -16.57 -11.40
N ILE A 76 -16.21 -15.67 -12.34
CA ILE A 76 -16.17 -14.24 -12.13
C ILE A 76 -17.32 -13.63 -12.93
N PHE A 77 -18.21 -12.92 -12.25
CA PHE A 77 -19.22 -12.10 -12.85
C PHE A 77 -18.71 -10.67 -12.92
N GLY A 78 -18.84 -10.00 -14.05
CA GLY A 78 -18.43 -8.62 -14.21
C GLY A 78 -19.53 -7.80 -14.85
N THR A 79 -19.84 -6.64 -14.30
CA THR A 79 -20.82 -5.74 -14.86
C THR A 79 -20.26 -4.95 -16.04
N ASP A 80 -21.09 -4.76 -17.06
CA ASP A 80 -20.98 -3.71 -18.07
C ASP A 80 -22.12 -2.73 -17.81
N LYS A 81 -21.81 -1.61 -17.12
CA LYS A 81 -22.81 -0.62 -16.66
C LYS A 81 -23.59 0.07 -17.78
N ARG A 82 -23.39 -0.38 -19.03
CA ARG A 82 -24.15 0.05 -20.21
C ARG A 82 -24.99 -1.04 -20.85
N LYS A 83 -24.69 -2.33 -20.55
CA LYS A 83 -25.32 -3.43 -21.30
C LYS A 83 -25.77 -4.62 -20.46
N GLY A 84 -25.03 -5.03 -19.41
CA GLY A 84 -25.41 -6.23 -18.68
C GLY A 84 -24.26 -6.92 -17.97
N ILE A 85 -24.30 -8.25 -17.92
CA ILE A 85 -23.38 -9.07 -17.13
C ILE A 85 -22.57 -9.98 -18.04
N HIS A 86 -21.24 -9.91 -17.89
CA HIS A 86 -20.29 -10.87 -18.43
C HIS A 86 -19.94 -11.93 -17.37
N VAL A 87 -19.75 -13.17 -17.79
CA VAL A 87 -19.33 -14.28 -16.94
C VAL A 87 -18.03 -14.85 -17.48
N TYR A 88 -17.03 -14.97 -16.63
CA TYR A 88 -15.69 -15.41 -16.98
C TYR A 88 -15.26 -16.61 -16.15
N ASP A 89 -14.35 -17.43 -16.71
CA ASP A 89 -13.58 -18.38 -15.95
C ASP A 89 -12.38 -17.70 -15.22
N LEU A 90 -11.66 -18.44 -14.39
CA LEU A 90 -10.51 -17.94 -13.64
C LEU A 90 -9.30 -17.52 -14.49
N TYR A 91 -9.31 -17.86 -15.78
CA TYR A 91 -8.28 -17.44 -16.74
C TYR A 91 -8.69 -16.18 -17.54
N GLY A 92 -9.86 -15.60 -17.20
CA GLY A 92 -10.40 -14.41 -17.83
C GLY A 92 -11.11 -14.65 -19.16
N LYS A 93 -11.32 -15.93 -19.54
CA LYS A 93 -12.07 -16.28 -20.74
C LYS A 93 -13.57 -16.08 -20.50
N GLU A 94 -14.23 -15.29 -21.34
CA GLU A 94 -15.68 -15.11 -21.31
C GLU A 94 -16.40 -16.42 -21.67
N LEU A 95 -17.28 -16.84 -20.79
CA LEU A 95 -18.14 -18.01 -20.97
C LEU A 95 -19.55 -17.58 -21.43
N SER A 96 -20.08 -16.49 -20.90
CA SER A 96 -21.42 -16.00 -21.18
C SER A 96 -21.49 -14.48 -21.11
N PHE A 97 -22.41 -13.89 -21.88
CA PHE A 97 -22.84 -12.52 -21.78
C PHE A 97 -24.36 -12.41 -21.81
N SER A 98 -24.95 -11.68 -20.88
CA SER A 98 -26.40 -11.44 -20.83
C SER A 98 -26.70 -9.95 -20.86
N GLU A 99 -27.53 -9.55 -21.84
CA GLU A 99 -27.95 -8.16 -21.98
C GLU A 99 -29.10 -7.88 -21.01
N LEU A 100 -28.81 -7.18 -19.91
CA LEU A 100 -29.77 -6.87 -18.85
C LEU A 100 -30.04 -5.36 -18.71
N GLY A 101 -29.43 -4.53 -19.55
CA GLY A 101 -29.44 -3.07 -19.45
C GLY A 101 -28.27 -2.51 -18.65
N ALA A 102 -28.43 -1.32 -18.10
CA ALA A 102 -27.36 -0.62 -17.35
C ALA A 102 -27.20 -1.20 -15.94
N THR A 103 -26.51 -2.34 -15.84
CA THR A 103 -26.19 -2.99 -14.55
C THR A 103 -24.95 -2.35 -13.94
N ASN A 104 -25.04 -1.82 -12.74
CA ASN A 104 -23.90 -1.18 -12.07
C ASN A 104 -23.11 -2.16 -11.21
N ASN A 105 -23.64 -2.57 -10.06
CA ASN A 105 -22.98 -3.50 -9.15
C ASN A 105 -23.66 -4.87 -9.11
N ILE A 106 -22.93 -5.86 -8.64
CA ILE A 106 -23.36 -7.24 -8.49
C ILE A 106 -22.75 -7.84 -7.23
N ASP A 107 -23.51 -8.57 -6.43
CA ASP A 107 -22.99 -9.37 -5.33
C ASP A 107 -23.77 -10.67 -5.18
N LEU A 108 -23.18 -11.67 -4.54
CA LEU A 108 -23.75 -12.98 -4.39
C LEU A 108 -23.44 -13.66 -3.05
N ARG A 109 -24.33 -14.59 -2.66
CA ARG A 109 -24.14 -15.50 -1.52
C ARG A 109 -24.59 -16.89 -1.88
N VAL A 110 -23.90 -17.91 -1.41
CA VAL A 110 -24.30 -19.31 -1.56
C VAL A 110 -25.02 -19.75 -0.28
N ILE A 111 -26.31 -20.10 -0.42
CA ILE A 111 -27.17 -20.52 0.69
C ILE A 111 -27.98 -21.74 0.26
N ASP A 112 -27.97 -22.79 1.06
CA ASP A 112 -28.75 -24.01 0.82
C ASP A 112 -28.59 -24.55 -0.61
N LYS A 113 -27.35 -24.56 -1.13
CA LYS A 113 -26.99 -25.03 -2.49
C LYS A 113 -27.62 -24.20 -3.62
N ASN A 114 -27.94 -22.97 -3.35
CA ASN A 114 -28.34 -21.99 -4.34
C ASN A 114 -27.41 -20.78 -4.29
N VAL A 115 -27.09 -20.24 -5.45
CA VAL A 115 -26.41 -18.96 -5.60
C VAL A 115 -27.45 -17.87 -5.67
N HIS A 116 -27.57 -17.10 -4.61
CA HIS A 116 -28.37 -15.90 -4.54
C HIS A 116 -27.56 -14.73 -5.05
N MET A 117 -28.07 -14.01 -6.03
CA MET A 117 -27.35 -12.95 -6.70
C MET A 117 -28.21 -11.69 -6.75
N VAL A 118 -27.65 -10.54 -6.40
CA VAL A 118 -28.29 -9.24 -6.53
C VAL A 118 -27.55 -8.38 -7.53
N ILE A 119 -28.29 -7.60 -8.30
CA ILE A 119 -27.77 -6.73 -9.35
C ILE A 119 -28.54 -5.40 -9.28
N SER A 120 -27.83 -4.29 -9.19
CA SER A 120 -28.44 -2.98 -9.35
C SER A 120 -28.59 -2.67 -10.84
N ASN A 121 -29.77 -2.29 -11.27
CA ASN A 121 -30.08 -1.98 -12.67
C ASN A 121 -30.59 -0.55 -12.84
N ARG A 122 -29.71 0.32 -13.32
CA ARG A 122 -29.99 1.75 -13.53
C ARG A 122 -31.00 1.99 -14.62
N SER A 123 -31.08 1.13 -15.66
CA SER A 123 -32.04 1.28 -16.75
C SER A 123 -33.48 1.11 -16.28
N SER A 124 -33.76 0.23 -15.34
CA SER A 124 -35.05 -0.07 -14.80
C SER A 124 -35.35 0.56 -13.45
N GLY A 125 -34.34 1.09 -12.73
CA GLY A 125 -34.48 1.59 -11.37
C GLY A 125 -34.81 0.49 -10.36
N THR A 126 -34.27 -0.73 -10.57
CA THR A 126 -34.65 -1.91 -9.79
C THR A 126 -33.44 -2.56 -9.12
N LEU A 127 -33.68 -3.24 -8.02
CA LEU A 127 -32.86 -4.30 -7.49
C LEU A 127 -33.27 -5.61 -8.16
N GLY A 128 -32.43 -6.14 -9.04
CA GLY A 128 -32.57 -7.48 -9.60
C GLY A 128 -32.13 -8.53 -8.58
N TYR A 129 -32.94 -9.56 -8.37
CA TYR A 129 -32.62 -10.66 -7.47
C TYR A 129 -32.81 -11.99 -8.19
N TRP A 130 -31.73 -12.77 -8.34
CA TRP A 130 -31.66 -14.02 -9.08
C TRP A 130 -31.25 -15.18 -8.17
N ILE A 131 -31.79 -16.38 -8.43
CA ILE A 131 -31.48 -17.59 -7.64
C ILE A 131 -31.15 -18.71 -8.62
N PHE A 132 -29.87 -19.10 -8.68
CA PHE A 132 -29.39 -20.19 -9.49
C PHE A 132 -29.11 -21.43 -8.62
N PRO A 133 -29.43 -22.65 -9.10
CA PRO A 133 -28.86 -23.85 -8.47
C PRO A 133 -27.34 -23.80 -8.51
N GLU A 134 -26.66 -24.06 -7.39
CA GLU A 134 -25.20 -24.06 -7.32
C GLU A 134 -24.60 -25.22 -8.16
N SER A 135 -25.25 -26.37 -8.11
CA SER A 135 -24.79 -27.57 -8.83
C SER A 135 -24.90 -27.36 -10.35
N GLY A 136 -23.75 -27.48 -11.04
CA GLY A 136 -23.67 -27.35 -12.49
C GLY A 136 -23.69 -25.90 -12.98
N LEU A 137 -23.46 -24.91 -12.11
CA LEU A 137 -23.51 -23.49 -12.47
C LEU A 137 -22.46 -23.13 -13.54
N PHE A 138 -21.26 -23.69 -13.44
CA PHE A 138 -20.20 -23.46 -14.45
C PHE A 138 -20.64 -23.99 -15.82
N GLU A 139 -21.14 -25.24 -15.88
CA GLU A 139 -21.62 -25.84 -17.09
C GLU A 139 -22.83 -25.09 -17.66
N TYR A 140 -23.71 -24.59 -16.78
CA TYR A 140 -24.87 -23.78 -17.20
C TYR A 140 -24.42 -22.55 -17.99
N PHE A 141 -23.46 -21.75 -17.49
CA PHE A 141 -22.98 -20.57 -18.20
C PHE A 141 -22.17 -20.92 -19.45
N LEU A 142 -21.44 -22.04 -19.43
CA LEU A 142 -20.71 -22.52 -20.59
C LEU A 142 -21.63 -22.96 -21.73
N GLU A 143 -22.77 -23.58 -21.40
CA GLU A 143 -23.79 -24.04 -22.36
C GLU A 143 -24.73 -22.91 -22.82
N ASN A 144 -24.81 -21.83 -22.05
CA ASN A 144 -25.64 -20.64 -22.37
C ASN A 144 -24.74 -19.40 -22.58
N PRO A 145 -23.98 -19.34 -23.71
CA PRO A 145 -23.01 -18.26 -23.95
C PRO A 145 -23.64 -16.89 -24.18
N THR A 146 -24.96 -16.83 -24.36
CA THR A 146 -25.72 -15.58 -24.51
C THR A 146 -27.04 -15.66 -23.73
N ASN A 147 -27.36 -14.56 -23.02
CA ASN A 147 -28.61 -14.40 -22.28
C ASN A 147 -28.93 -15.56 -21.33
N ALA A 148 -27.93 -15.93 -20.49
CA ALA A 148 -28.10 -16.99 -19.49
C ALA A 148 -29.03 -16.60 -18.32
N PHE A 149 -29.32 -15.32 -18.14
CA PHE A 149 -30.33 -14.81 -17.19
C PHE A 149 -31.72 -14.86 -17.82
N THR A 150 -32.35 -16.04 -17.81
CA THR A 150 -33.60 -16.33 -18.51
C THR A 150 -34.81 -16.35 -17.58
N GLU A 151 -36.03 -16.30 -18.15
CA GLU A 151 -37.27 -16.44 -17.42
C GLU A 151 -37.40 -17.78 -16.65
N ASP A 152 -36.65 -18.80 -17.04
CA ASP A 152 -36.66 -20.09 -16.37
C ASP A 152 -35.89 -20.09 -15.05
N ILE A 153 -35.03 -19.10 -14.84
CA ILE A 153 -34.33 -18.89 -13.56
C ILE A 153 -35.20 -18.08 -12.62
N VAL A 154 -35.28 -18.49 -11.37
CA VAL A 154 -36.07 -17.74 -10.36
C VAL A 154 -35.46 -16.35 -10.21
N HIS A 155 -36.27 -15.33 -10.49
CA HIS A 155 -35.83 -13.95 -10.41
C HIS A 155 -36.95 -12.99 -9.99
N TYR A 156 -36.51 -11.82 -9.50
CA TYR A 156 -37.39 -10.73 -9.10
C TYR A 156 -36.77 -9.40 -9.49
N HIS A 157 -37.62 -8.44 -9.90
CA HIS A 157 -37.25 -7.05 -10.13
C HIS A 157 -37.98 -6.19 -9.10
N LEU A 158 -37.23 -5.70 -8.10
CA LEU A 158 -37.78 -4.97 -6.96
C LEU A 158 -37.63 -3.46 -7.22
N GLU A 159 -38.75 -2.76 -7.34
CA GLU A 159 -38.80 -1.31 -7.61
C GLU A 159 -38.28 -0.52 -6.43
N ALA A 160 -37.15 0.18 -6.60
CA ALA A 160 -36.50 0.91 -5.53
C ALA A 160 -37.10 2.29 -5.24
N ASN A 161 -37.80 2.87 -6.21
CA ASN A 161 -38.34 4.24 -6.18
C ASN A 161 -37.23 5.30 -5.92
N MET A 162 -36.02 5.03 -6.32
CA MET A 162 -34.88 5.93 -6.36
C MET A 162 -33.97 5.56 -7.55
N ASN A 163 -33.05 6.43 -7.93
CA ASN A 163 -32.03 6.07 -8.88
C ASN A 163 -31.06 5.09 -8.18
N VAL A 164 -30.96 3.89 -8.71
CA VAL A 164 -30.12 2.84 -8.08
C VAL A 164 -28.69 2.91 -8.57
N TYR A 165 -27.74 2.56 -7.68
CA TYR A 165 -26.32 2.57 -7.98
C TYR A 165 -25.61 1.32 -7.46
N GLY A 166 -24.91 1.36 -6.33
CA GLY A 166 -24.24 0.23 -5.74
C GLY A 166 -25.14 -0.80 -5.10
N VAL A 167 -24.71 -2.04 -5.01
CA VAL A 167 -25.41 -3.12 -4.30
C VAL A 167 -24.44 -4.09 -3.63
N CYS A 168 -24.79 -4.56 -2.43
CA CYS A 168 -24.14 -5.68 -1.78
C CYS A 168 -25.15 -6.53 -0.99
N MET A 169 -24.78 -7.75 -0.65
CA MET A 169 -25.66 -8.74 -0.01
C MET A 169 -25.02 -9.27 1.29
N GLY A 170 -25.84 -9.47 2.33
CA GLY A 170 -25.44 -10.07 3.59
C GLY A 170 -26.61 -10.34 4.50
N PHE A 171 -26.38 -10.50 5.76
CA PHE A 171 -27.43 -10.81 6.74
C PHE A 171 -27.74 -9.60 7.62
N VAL A 172 -29.05 -9.33 7.78
CA VAL A 172 -29.59 -8.34 8.73
C VAL A 172 -30.60 -9.06 9.62
N ASN A 173 -30.38 -9.08 10.92
CA ASN A 173 -31.22 -9.83 11.89
C ASN A 173 -31.44 -11.29 11.47
N GLY A 174 -30.38 -11.94 10.95
CA GLY A 174 -30.38 -13.33 10.51
C GLY A 174 -31.17 -13.58 9.22
N ARG A 175 -31.54 -12.54 8.45
CA ARG A 175 -32.26 -12.63 7.18
C ARG A 175 -31.37 -12.17 6.04
N LEU A 176 -31.37 -12.94 4.95
CA LEU A 176 -30.68 -12.56 3.74
C LEU A 176 -31.24 -11.23 3.22
N SER A 177 -30.38 -10.25 3.11
CA SER A 177 -30.72 -8.87 2.79
C SER A 177 -29.77 -8.31 1.73
N ALA A 178 -30.20 -7.27 1.04
CA ALA A 178 -29.37 -6.49 0.14
C ALA A 178 -29.36 -5.02 0.58
N SER A 179 -28.18 -4.42 0.53
CA SER A 179 -28.01 -2.96 0.60
C SER A 179 -27.99 -2.42 -0.80
N LEU A 180 -28.80 -1.40 -1.10
CA LEU A 180 -28.92 -0.75 -2.39
C LEU A 180 -28.73 0.75 -2.24
N THR A 181 -27.73 1.31 -2.92
CA THR A 181 -27.37 2.72 -2.80
C THR A 181 -28.05 3.58 -3.86
N GLU A 182 -28.14 4.89 -3.59
CA GLU A 182 -28.77 5.89 -4.45
C GLU A 182 -27.71 6.63 -5.28
N GLU A 183 -27.89 6.64 -6.62
CA GLU A 183 -27.08 7.44 -7.56
C GLU A 183 -27.23 8.93 -7.26
N GLU A 184 -26.14 9.66 -7.15
CA GLU A 184 -26.05 11.08 -6.78
C GLU A 184 -26.74 11.44 -5.44
N GLY A 185 -27.07 10.44 -4.61
CA GLY A 185 -27.81 10.64 -3.37
C GLY A 185 -27.22 9.93 -2.16
N PRO A 186 -27.64 10.35 -0.95
CA PRO A 186 -27.12 9.80 0.29
C PRO A 186 -27.90 8.59 0.83
N THR A 187 -28.93 8.12 0.12
CA THR A 187 -29.85 7.11 0.63
C THR A 187 -29.33 5.71 0.37
N VAL A 188 -29.38 4.85 1.37
CA VAL A 188 -29.11 3.42 1.25
C VAL A 188 -30.31 2.66 1.77
N GLN A 189 -30.94 1.86 0.92
CA GLN A 189 -32.09 1.01 1.27
C GLN A 189 -31.61 -0.39 1.63
N ILE A 190 -32.12 -0.94 2.71
CA ILE A 190 -31.90 -2.33 3.13
C ILE A 190 -33.13 -3.14 2.81
N TRP A 191 -32.96 -4.14 1.95
CA TRP A 191 -34.03 -5.01 1.46
C TRP A 191 -33.95 -6.40 2.08
N ASP A 192 -35.01 -6.86 2.72
CA ASP A 192 -35.19 -8.28 3.06
C ASP A 192 -35.60 -9.03 1.79
N LEU A 193 -34.74 -9.91 1.30
CA LEU A 193 -34.93 -10.61 0.02
C LEU A 193 -36.03 -11.66 0.07
N ALA A 194 -36.34 -12.23 1.23
CA ALA A 194 -37.42 -13.20 1.39
C ALA A 194 -38.77 -12.51 1.31
N SER A 195 -38.96 -11.42 2.04
CA SER A 195 -40.22 -10.63 2.01
C SER A 195 -40.31 -9.68 0.84
N LYS A 196 -39.17 -9.37 0.18
CA LYS A 196 -39.05 -8.42 -0.94
C LYS A 196 -39.50 -7.00 -0.55
N LYS A 197 -39.12 -6.59 0.66
CA LYS A 197 -39.49 -5.29 1.22
C LYS A 197 -38.26 -4.57 1.79
N ILE A 198 -38.32 -3.26 1.75
CA ILE A 198 -37.40 -2.41 2.48
C ILE A 198 -37.65 -2.58 3.96
N VAL A 199 -36.63 -2.94 4.73
CA VAL A 199 -36.66 -3.14 6.18
C VAL A 199 -35.92 -2.06 6.96
N GLY A 200 -35.12 -1.24 6.25
CA GLY A 200 -34.39 -0.12 6.84
C GLY A 200 -33.84 0.81 5.78
N THR A 201 -33.41 1.97 6.22
CA THR A 201 -32.70 2.96 5.39
C THR A 201 -31.60 3.63 6.20
N ILE A 202 -30.46 3.87 5.55
CA ILE A 202 -29.36 4.66 6.07
C ILE A 202 -29.29 5.95 5.24
N ASN A 203 -29.01 7.08 5.90
CA ASN A 203 -28.59 8.29 5.22
C ASN A 203 -27.11 8.50 5.57
N VAL A 204 -26.22 8.29 4.59
CA VAL A 204 -24.76 8.30 4.83
C VAL A 204 -24.16 9.66 5.17
N ILE A 205 -24.97 10.72 5.18
CA ILE A 205 -24.57 12.10 5.56
C ILE A 205 -25.32 12.64 6.77
N SER A 206 -26.20 11.86 7.41
CA SER A 206 -27.06 12.35 8.50
C SER A 206 -26.33 12.90 9.72
N ASP A 207 -25.09 12.47 9.91
CA ASP A 207 -24.19 12.78 11.03
C ASP A 207 -23.14 13.84 10.69
N GLU A 208 -23.21 14.46 9.51
CA GLU A 208 -22.29 15.49 9.07
C GLU A 208 -22.90 16.90 9.24
N GLU A 209 -22.28 17.76 10.04
CA GLU A 209 -22.75 19.13 10.28
C GLU A 209 -22.72 20.01 8.99
N ASP A 210 -21.75 19.74 8.09
CA ASP A 210 -21.51 20.49 6.86
C ASP A 210 -21.57 19.61 5.61
N ALA A 211 -22.59 18.77 5.49
CA ALA A 211 -22.72 17.90 4.32
C ALA A 211 -22.85 18.74 3.03
N PRO A 212 -22.02 18.47 2.00
CA PRO A 212 -22.11 19.17 0.74
C PRO A 212 -23.46 18.85 0.07
N LYS A 213 -24.02 19.79 -0.70
CA LYS A 213 -25.30 19.62 -1.37
C LYS A 213 -25.26 18.71 -2.61
N THR A 214 -24.07 18.38 -3.09
CA THR A 214 -23.81 17.58 -4.28
C THR A 214 -22.61 16.67 -4.05
N GLY A 215 -22.55 15.52 -4.76
CA GLY A 215 -21.45 14.57 -4.64
C GLY A 215 -21.46 13.82 -3.30
N ASN A 216 -22.63 13.35 -2.90
CA ASN A 216 -22.83 12.56 -1.68
C ASN A 216 -23.22 11.12 -2.01
N GLU A 217 -22.73 10.62 -3.09
CA GLU A 217 -23.07 9.32 -3.63
C GLU A 217 -22.54 8.21 -2.75
N ALA A 218 -23.43 7.34 -2.31
CA ALA A 218 -23.07 6.10 -1.67
C ALA A 218 -22.72 5.11 -2.78
N GLU A 219 -21.46 4.71 -2.88
CA GLU A 219 -20.92 3.95 -4.00
C GLU A 219 -20.92 2.45 -3.72
N GLY A 220 -19.81 1.90 -3.27
CA GLY A 220 -19.66 0.51 -2.94
C GLY A 220 -20.12 0.16 -1.54
N CYS A 221 -20.45 -1.09 -1.33
CA CYS A 221 -20.69 -1.60 0.02
C CYS A 221 -20.28 -3.07 0.14
N VAL A 222 -20.09 -3.52 1.39
CA VAL A 222 -19.89 -4.93 1.70
C VAL A 222 -20.44 -5.26 3.07
N PHE A 223 -21.06 -6.42 3.21
CA PHE A 223 -21.42 -7.00 4.50
C PHE A 223 -20.28 -7.89 5.03
N ASP A 224 -19.88 -7.65 6.25
CA ASP A 224 -19.06 -8.54 7.07
C ASP A 224 -19.97 -9.22 8.07
N ASP A 225 -20.58 -10.32 7.64
CA ASP A 225 -21.65 -10.99 8.37
C ASP A 225 -21.20 -11.51 9.76
N GLU A 226 -19.95 -11.96 9.88
CA GLU A 226 -19.44 -12.52 11.14
C GLU A 226 -19.11 -11.44 12.19
N ASN A 227 -18.74 -10.24 11.75
CA ASN A 227 -18.50 -9.09 12.64
C ASN A 227 -19.74 -8.19 12.77
N ASN A 228 -20.82 -8.52 12.09
CA ASN A 228 -22.05 -7.71 12.05
C ASN A 228 -21.82 -6.27 11.55
N HIS A 229 -20.97 -6.12 10.52
CA HIS A 229 -20.65 -4.81 9.92
C HIS A 229 -21.24 -4.70 8.51
N LEU A 230 -21.78 -3.53 8.21
CA LEU A 230 -22.04 -3.07 6.86
C LEU A 230 -21.09 -1.89 6.59
N LEU A 231 -20.14 -2.06 5.68
CA LEU A 231 -19.25 -0.99 5.26
C LEU A 231 -19.81 -0.37 3.98
N ILE A 232 -19.79 0.97 3.94
CA ILE A 232 -20.27 1.75 2.79
C ILE A 232 -19.22 2.79 2.45
N SER A 233 -18.77 2.78 1.18
CA SER A 233 -17.98 3.87 0.61
C SER A 233 -18.88 5.01 0.15
N ARG A 234 -18.44 6.22 0.32
CA ARG A 234 -19.15 7.42 -0.11
C ARG A 234 -18.19 8.38 -0.81
N GLU A 235 -18.48 8.69 -2.03
CA GLU A 235 -17.80 9.71 -2.79
C GLU A 235 -18.04 11.15 -2.27
N GLY A 236 -17.57 12.12 -3.02
CA GLY A 236 -17.78 13.52 -2.77
C GLY A 236 -16.58 14.20 -2.11
N SER A 237 -16.74 15.45 -1.72
CA SER A 237 -15.64 16.33 -1.31
C SER A 237 -14.80 15.82 -0.13
N ARG A 238 -15.38 15.00 0.74
CA ARG A 238 -14.68 14.39 1.88
C ARG A 238 -14.32 12.93 1.68
N GLY A 239 -15.02 12.19 0.81
CA GLY A 239 -14.83 10.77 0.52
C GLY A 239 -14.65 9.92 1.79
N TYR A 240 -15.58 9.04 2.10
CA TYR A 240 -15.56 8.28 3.34
C TYR A 240 -15.67 6.79 3.11
N LEU A 241 -15.03 5.99 3.96
CA LEU A 241 -15.46 4.62 4.28
C LEU A 241 -16.09 4.64 5.67
N LYS A 242 -17.36 4.28 5.77
CA LYS A 242 -18.12 4.24 7.02
C LYS A 242 -18.54 2.83 7.37
N ALA A 243 -18.50 2.48 8.64
CA ALA A 243 -18.98 1.22 9.18
C ALA A 243 -20.29 1.43 9.95
N TYR A 244 -21.24 0.55 9.68
CA TYR A 244 -22.54 0.49 10.36
C TYR A 244 -22.73 -0.89 10.97
N GLU A 245 -23.42 -1.00 12.08
CA GLU A 245 -23.88 -2.26 12.61
C GLU A 245 -25.00 -2.81 11.73
N SER A 246 -24.84 -3.99 11.15
CA SER A 246 -25.75 -4.52 10.14
C SER A 246 -27.18 -4.71 10.65
N ASP A 247 -27.33 -5.12 11.92
CA ASP A 247 -28.64 -5.43 12.51
C ASP A 247 -29.43 -4.18 12.93
N THR A 248 -28.76 -3.14 13.41
CA THR A 248 -29.39 -1.90 13.90
C THR A 248 -29.36 -0.78 12.89
N LEU A 249 -28.45 -0.85 11.92
CA LEU A 249 -28.14 0.19 10.91
C LEU A 249 -27.61 1.48 11.54
N GLU A 250 -27.13 1.43 12.78
CA GLU A 250 -26.50 2.55 13.46
C GLU A 250 -25.03 2.66 13.03
N MET A 251 -24.55 3.87 12.82
CA MET A 251 -23.15 4.12 12.47
C MET A 251 -22.25 3.74 13.64
N ILE A 252 -21.24 2.91 13.37
CA ILE A 252 -20.18 2.54 14.33
C ILE A 252 -19.12 3.64 14.32
N GLU A 253 -18.51 3.87 13.15
CA GLU A 253 -17.46 4.87 12.99
C GLU A 253 -17.19 5.23 11.52
N VAL A 254 -16.45 6.31 11.35
CA VAL A 254 -15.76 6.63 10.09
C VAL A 254 -14.44 5.89 10.09
N VAL A 255 -14.32 4.86 9.25
CA VAL A 255 -13.13 4.02 9.13
C VAL A 255 -11.98 4.80 8.51
N ASP A 256 -12.25 5.56 7.43
CA ASP A 256 -11.26 6.42 6.77
C ASP A 256 -11.94 7.53 5.95
N SER A 257 -11.14 8.49 5.49
CA SER A 257 -11.61 9.62 4.69
C SER A 257 -10.48 10.18 3.82
N ARG A 258 -10.80 11.17 2.96
CA ARG A 258 -9.78 11.92 2.20
C ARG A 258 -8.84 12.75 3.07
N ASP A 259 -9.20 13.06 4.30
CA ASP A 259 -8.31 13.69 5.28
C ASP A 259 -7.35 12.65 5.93
N GLY A 260 -7.60 11.36 5.71
CA GLY A 260 -6.79 10.23 6.17
C GLY A 260 -5.94 9.62 5.05
N ASN A 261 -6.26 8.36 4.67
CA ASN A 261 -5.45 7.57 3.73
C ASN A 261 -6.09 7.44 2.33
N ILE A 262 -7.35 7.85 2.16
CA ILE A 262 -8.06 7.76 0.87
C ILE A 262 -7.57 8.86 -0.07
N ILE A 263 -7.20 8.50 -1.30
CA ILE A 263 -6.78 9.44 -2.34
C ILE A 263 -7.76 9.35 -3.52
N GLY A 264 -8.53 10.41 -3.73
CA GLY A 264 -9.59 10.45 -4.74
C GLY A 264 -10.90 9.88 -4.20
N ASP A 265 -11.64 9.18 -5.02
CA ASP A 265 -12.93 8.64 -4.66
C ASP A 265 -12.81 7.22 -4.06
N PRO A 266 -13.45 6.95 -2.91
CA PRO A 266 -13.56 5.61 -2.36
C PRO A 266 -14.68 4.86 -3.08
N GLU A 267 -14.30 3.80 -3.77
CA GLU A 267 -15.15 3.02 -4.65
C GLU A 267 -15.53 1.67 -4.03
N GLY A 268 -15.32 0.57 -4.75
CA GLY A 268 -15.60 -0.76 -4.28
C GLY A 268 -14.88 -1.14 -2.98
N VAL A 269 -15.54 -1.96 -2.17
CA VAL A 269 -15.01 -2.47 -0.91
C VAL A 269 -15.34 -3.96 -0.76
N ALA A 270 -14.34 -4.76 -0.33
CA ALA A 270 -14.51 -6.21 -0.14
C ALA A 270 -13.84 -6.71 1.13
N VAL A 271 -14.26 -7.89 1.62
CA VAL A 271 -13.75 -8.53 2.85
C VAL A 271 -12.96 -9.78 2.50
N TYR A 272 -11.66 -9.77 2.84
CA TYR A 272 -10.80 -10.95 2.79
C TYR A 272 -10.70 -11.58 4.19
N LYS A 273 -11.09 -12.85 4.31
CA LYS A 273 -11.13 -13.58 5.58
C LYS A 273 -9.83 -14.36 5.81
N THR A 274 -9.26 -14.26 7.02
CA THR A 274 -8.17 -15.14 7.47
C THR A 274 -8.66 -16.11 8.56
N SER A 275 -9.77 -15.79 9.20
CA SER A 275 -10.54 -16.62 10.11
C SER A 275 -12.00 -16.13 10.11
N ASP A 276 -12.84 -16.69 10.96
CA ASP A 276 -14.25 -16.28 11.08
C ASP A 276 -14.40 -14.77 11.33
N ILE A 277 -13.56 -14.18 12.18
CA ILE A 277 -13.67 -12.76 12.59
C ILE A 277 -12.45 -11.91 12.23
N GLU A 278 -11.35 -12.52 11.81
CA GLU A 278 -10.11 -11.80 11.43
C GLU A 278 -9.93 -11.77 9.91
N GLY A 279 -9.15 -10.83 9.46
CA GLY A 279 -8.86 -10.66 8.04
C GLY A 279 -8.61 -9.21 7.68
N TYR A 280 -8.95 -8.86 6.45
CA TYR A 280 -8.72 -7.53 5.91
C TYR A 280 -9.94 -7.00 5.18
N ILE A 281 -10.14 -5.68 5.24
CA ILE A 281 -11.03 -4.94 4.37
C ILE A 281 -10.15 -4.31 3.31
N ILE A 282 -10.55 -4.44 2.05
CA ILE A 282 -9.87 -3.87 0.88
C ILE A 282 -10.79 -2.82 0.29
N LEU A 283 -10.32 -1.58 0.17
CA LEU A 283 -11.05 -0.46 -0.42
C LEU A 283 -10.32 0.03 -1.67
N SER A 284 -11.00 0.18 -2.78
CA SER A 284 -10.49 0.90 -3.95
C SER A 284 -10.45 2.40 -3.68
N SER A 285 -9.31 3.02 -3.99
CA SER A 285 -9.07 4.46 -3.88
C SER A 285 -8.68 4.97 -5.27
N GLN A 286 -9.70 5.34 -6.07
CA GLN A 286 -9.62 5.53 -7.52
C GLN A 286 -8.56 6.56 -7.94
N GLY A 287 -8.57 7.75 -7.37
CA GLY A 287 -7.62 8.82 -7.73
C GLY A 287 -6.18 8.53 -7.37
N GLY A 288 -5.93 7.58 -6.44
CA GLY A 288 -4.61 7.08 -6.08
C GLY A 288 -4.14 5.91 -6.95
N ASN A 289 -5.06 5.26 -7.68
CA ASN A 289 -4.85 3.97 -8.33
C ASN A 289 -4.26 2.98 -7.32
N GLU A 290 -4.84 2.93 -6.13
CA GLU A 290 -4.34 2.13 -5.02
C GLU A 290 -5.49 1.49 -4.22
N PHE A 291 -5.15 0.44 -3.48
CA PHE A 291 -6.08 -0.32 -2.66
C PHE A 291 -5.66 -0.18 -1.21
N ASN A 292 -6.52 0.37 -0.38
CA ASN A 292 -6.28 0.52 1.05
C ASN A 292 -6.66 -0.76 1.78
N LEU A 293 -5.80 -1.21 2.70
CA LEU A 293 -6.04 -2.34 3.58
C LEU A 293 -6.32 -1.86 5.00
N TYR A 294 -7.39 -2.39 5.58
CA TYR A 294 -7.75 -2.17 6.99
C TYR A 294 -7.85 -3.51 7.70
N ASP A 295 -7.58 -3.53 8.99
CA ASP A 295 -7.87 -4.70 9.84
C ASP A 295 -9.38 -4.92 9.90
N ARG A 296 -9.81 -6.16 9.61
CA ARG A 296 -11.24 -6.49 9.51
C ARG A 296 -11.98 -6.32 10.81
N LYS A 297 -11.31 -6.52 11.96
CA LYS A 297 -11.92 -6.50 13.28
C LYS A 297 -11.88 -5.13 13.92
N SER A 298 -10.72 -4.48 13.90
CA SER A 298 -10.53 -3.17 14.54
C SER A 298 -10.83 -2.01 13.61
N LEU A 299 -10.98 -2.25 12.31
CA LEU A 299 -11.18 -1.26 11.24
C LEU A 299 -10.00 -0.29 11.07
N ASP A 300 -8.87 -0.52 11.76
CA ASP A 300 -7.69 0.32 11.67
C ASP A 300 -7.01 0.19 10.31
N PHE A 301 -6.54 1.31 9.77
CA PHE A 301 -5.73 1.31 8.56
C PHE A 301 -4.40 0.59 8.79
N ILE A 302 -4.06 -0.35 7.90
CA ILE A 302 -2.81 -1.12 7.95
C ILE A 302 -1.81 -0.58 6.95
N THR A 303 -2.17 -0.58 5.68
CA THR A 303 -1.32 -0.20 4.55
C THR A 303 -2.15 -0.04 3.29
N LYS A 304 -1.44 0.19 2.17
CA LYS A 304 -2.03 0.20 0.84
C LYS A 304 -1.08 -0.43 -0.18
N PHE A 305 -1.60 -0.89 -1.28
CA PHE A 305 -0.84 -1.43 -2.40
C PHE A 305 -1.40 -0.97 -3.74
N LYS A 306 -0.62 -1.15 -4.79
CA LYS A 306 -1.01 -0.89 -6.19
C LYS A 306 -0.96 -2.19 -6.98
N ILE A 307 -1.70 -2.23 -8.07
CA ILE A 307 -1.61 -3.32 -9.05
C ILE A 307 -1.03 -2.73 -10.33
N ASN A 308 0.01 -3.36 -10.88
CA ASN A 308 0.65 -2.89 -12.10
C ASN A 308 -0.35 -2.81 -13.26
N ALA A 309 -0.32 -1.70 -13.99
CA ALA A 309 -1.18 -1.42 -15.14
C ALA A 309 -2.69 -1.45 -14.84
N VAL A 310 -3.09 -1.17 -13.58
CA VAL A 310 -4.48 -0.95 -13.17
C VAL A 310 -4.62 0.52 -12.80
N GLU A 311 -5.55 1.21 -13.44
CA GLU A 311 -5.82 2.63 -13.24
C GLU A 311 -7.33 2.91 -13.25
N ASP A 312 -7.73 3.98 -12.55
CA ASP A 312 -9.13 4.44 -12.44
C ASP A 312 -10.08 3.28 -12.05
N THR A 313 -9.75 2.62 -10.90
CA THR A 313 -10.45 1.41 -10.48
C THR A 313 -11.75 1.73 -9.74
N ASP A 314 -12.85 1.08 -10.14
CA ASP A 314 -14.15 1.17 -9.47
C ASP A 314 -14.31 -0.04 -8.51
N GLY A 315 -15.07 -1.07 -8.92
CA GLY A 315 -15.40 -2.22 -8.12
C GLY A 315 -14.26 -3.23 -7.93
N LEU A 316 -14.40 -4.02 -6.88
CA LEU A 316 -13.53 -5.16 -6.59
C LEU A 316 -14.26 -6.23 -5.77
N ASP A 317 -13.84 -7.48 -5.92
CA ASP A 317 -14.25 -8.57 -5.04
C ASP A 317 -13.08 -9.50 -4.74
N VAL A 318 -13.11 -10.20 -3.60
CA VAL A 318 -12.03 -11.04 -3.13
C VAL A 318 -12.52 -12.32 -2.47
N THR A 319 -11.83 -13.42 -2.75
CA THR A 319 -12.03 -14.67 -2.01
C THR A 319 -10.73 -15.11 -1.33
N HIS A 320 -10.85 -15.68 -0.14
CA HIS A 320 -9.76 -16.32 0.60
C HIS A 320 -9.64 -17.82 0.30
N GLU A 321 -10.59 -18.35 -0.45
CA GLU A 321 -10.67 -19.76 -0.79
C GLU A 321 -9.56 -20.14 -1.79
N ALA A 322 -8.84 -21.21 -1.49
CA ALA A 322 -7.71 -21.64 -2.30
C ALA A 322 -8.14 -22.37 -3.59
N VAL A 323 -7.49 -22.04 -4.69
CA VAL A 323 -7.59 -22.77 -5.96
C VAL A 323 -6.26 -23.48 -6.21
N GLU A 324 -6.04 -24.61 -5.53
CA GLU A 324 -4.82 -25.42 -5.64
C GLU A 324 -3.54 -24.56 -5.70
N ASP A 325 -2.64 -24.86 -6.65
CA ASP A 325 -1.41 -24.10 -6.88
C ASP A 325 -1.63 -22.75 -7.58
N LEU A 326 -2.82 -22.52 -8.16
CA LEU A 326 -3.12 -21.32 -8.94
C LEU A 326 -3.27 -20.08 -8.03
N PHE A 327 -4.06 -20.23 -6.98
CA PHE A 327 -4.33 -19.18 -5.98
C PHE A 327 -4.34 -19.79 -4.58
N PRO A 328 -3.18 -20.12 -4.00
CA PRO A 328 -3.12 -20.85 -2.73
C PRO A 328 -3.71 -20.12 -1.53
N ASN A 329 -3.81 -18.78 -1.59
CA ASN A 329 -4.42 -17.91 -0.60
C ASN A 329 -5.63 -17.15 -1.16
N GLY A 330 -6.30 -17.71 -2.17
CA GLY A 330 -7.38 -17.03 -2.85
C GLY A 330 -6.93 -15.93 -3.82
N PHE A 331 -7.87 -15.19 -4.34
CA PHE A 331 -7.60 -14.18 -5.38
C PHE A 331 -8.52 -12.96 -5.24
N LEU A 332 -8.03 -11.84 -5.73
CA LEU A 332 -8.71 -10.55 -5.84
C LEU A 332 -9.02 -10.30 -7.30
N VAL A 333 -10.23 -9.81 -7.59
CA VAL A 333 -10.64 -9.32 -8.91
C VAL A 333 -10.89 -7.84 -8.79
N VAL A 334 -10.29 -7.04 -9.67
CA VAL A 334 -10.44 -5.58 -9.67
C VAL A 334 -10.81 -5.10 -11.06
N GLN A 335 -11.64 -4.08 -11.13
CA GLN A 335 -11.91 -3.36 -12.37
C GLN A 335 -10.66 -2.54 -12.79
N ASP A 336 -10.34 -2.53 -14.09
CA ASP A 336 -9.33 -1.66 -14.70
C ASP A 336 -10.01 -0.66 -15.63
N GLY A 337 -10.16 0.56 -15.14
CA GLY A 337 -10.83 1.66 -15.83
C GLY A 337 -10.06 2.23 -17.02
N ARG A 338 -8.77 1.89 -17.17
CA ARG A 338 -7.91 2.47 -18.20
C ARG A 338 -7.12 1.45 -19.03
N ASN A 339 -7.75 0.37 -19.43
CA ASN A 339 -7.17 -0.73 -20.19
C ASN A 339 -6.85 -0.39 -21.68
N LEU A 340 -6.32 0.79 -21.94
CA LEU A 340 -6.03 1.27 -23.31
C LEU A 340 -4.98 0.42 -24.04
N PRO A 341 -5.12 0.16 -25.36
CA PRO A 341 -6.18 0.67 -26.28
C PRO A 341 -7.46 -0.19 -26.32
N LYS A 342 -7.58 -1.20 -25.44
CA LYS A 342 -8.76 -2.06 -25.35
C LYS A 342 -9.86 -1.35 -24.53
N ASN A 343 -11.09 -1.91 -24.54
CA ASN A 343 -12.12 -1.56 -23.58
C ASN A 343 -11.71 -1.96 -22.16
N GLN A 344 -12.40 -1.42 -21.16
CA GLN A 344 -12.21 -1.78 -19.74
C GLN A 344 -12.42 -3.27 -19.51
N ASN A 345 -11.79 -3.80 -18.48
CA ASN A 345 -11.88 -5.20 -18.12
C ASN A 345 -11.62 -5.41 -16.61
N PHE A 346 -11.47 -6.65 -16.20
CA PHE A 346 -11.11 -7.00 -14.83
C PHE A 346 -9.75 -7.70 -14.80
N LYS A 347 -8.96 -7.42 -13.76
CA LYS A 347 -7.66 -8.05 -13.50
C LYS A 347 -7.79 -9.02 -12.33
N ILE A 348 -7.12 -10.17 -12.43
CA ILE A 348 -7.15 -11.24 -11.43
C ILE A 348 -5.79 -11.32 -10.78
N VAL A 349 -5.74 -11.10 -9.47
CA VAL A 349 -4.52 -10.97 -8.66
C VAL A 349 -4.47 -12.09 -7.62
N ASN A 350 -3.32 -12.75 -7.49
CA ASN A 350 -3.12 -13.73 -6.43
C ASN A 350 -2.91 -13.03 -5.08
N MET A 351 -3.75 -13.33 -4.08
CA MET A 351 -3.62 -12.76 -2.74
C MET A 351 -2.30 -13.14 -2.05
N GLU A 352 -1.67 -14.24 -2.43
CA GLU A 352 -0.31 -14.55 -1.96
C GLU A 352 0.69 -13.43 -2.30
N GLU A 353 0.57 -12.80 -3.50
CA GLU A 353 1.47 -11.70 -3.89
C GLU A 353 1.24 -10.45 -3.04
N VAL A 354 -0.01 -10.16 -2.67
CA VAL A 354 -0.36 -9.05 -1.78
C VAL A 354 0.24 -9.25 -0.39
N PHE A 355 0.16 -10.49 0.13
CA PHE A 355 0.66 -10.85 1.46
C PHE A 355 2.13 -11.31 1.46
N LYS A 356 2.76 -11.45 0.31
CA LYS A 356 4.19 -11.71 0.29
C LYS A 356 4.85 -10.58 1.07
N LYS A 357 5.34 -10.94 2.27
CA LYS A 357 6.37 -10.15 2.89
C LYS A 357 7.32 -9.80 1.77
N LYS A 358 7.47 -8.53 1.46
CA LYS A 358 8.65 -8.05 0.76
C LYS A 358 9.78 -8.72 1.51
N THR A 359 10.33 -9.81 0.96
CA THR A 359 11.48 -10.50 1.56
C THR A 359 12.37 -9.34 1.92
N GLU A 360 12.70 -9.14 3.20
CA GLU A 360 13.41 -7.95 3.66
C GLU A 360 14.55 -7.76 2.70
N GLN A 361 14.35 -6.95 1.65
CA GLN A 361 15.50 -6.46 0.92
C GLN A 361 16.26 -5.71 1.98
N SER A 362 17.27 -6.40 2.51
CA SER A 362 18.10 -5.79 3.51
C SER A 362 18.46 -4.44 2.91
N TRP A 363 18.60 -3.39 3.74
CA TRP A 363 19.07 -2.09 3.22
C TRP A 363 20.32 -2.27 2.32
N LEU A 364 21.08 -3.34 2.49
CA LEU A 364 22.18 -3.76 1.64
C LEU A 364 21.69 -4.22 0.25
N ASP A 365 20.57 -4.94 0.15
CA ASP A 365 20.02 -5.38 -1.13
C ASP A 365 19.40 -4.20 -1.90
N ARG A 366 18.80 -3.23 -1.21
CA ARG A 366 18.37 -1.96 -1.82
C ARG A 366 19.54 -1.14 -2.36
N LEU A 367 20.66 -1.12 -1.65
CA LEU A 367 21.88 -0.47 -2.14
C LEU A 367 22.46 -1.20 -3.35
N LYS A 368 22.41 -2.51 -3.39
CA LYS A 368 22.82 -3.32 -4.54
C LYS A 368 21.92 -3.05 -5.76
N GLU A 369 20.60 -3.12 -5.59
CA GLU A 369 19.64 -2.84 -6.65
C GLU A 369 19.78 -1.40 -7.18
N PHE A 370 19.89 -0.41 -6.28
CA PHE A 370 20.18 0.97 -6.67
C PHE A 370 21.46 1.07 -7.49
N SER A 371 22.51 0.33 -7.10
CA SER A 371 23.80 0.33 -7.77
C SER A 371 23.72 -0.28 -9.17
N LEU A 372 22.95 -1.35 -9.35
CA LEU A 372 22.71 -1.97 -10.65
C LEU A 372 21.93 -1.05 -11.59
N ASN A 373 20.91 -0.39 -11.07
CA ASN A 373 20.06 0.53 -11.83
C ASN A 373 20.74 1.89 -12.11
N ASN A 374 21.78 2.27 -11.32
CA ASN A 374 22.45 3.56 -11.42
C ASN A 374 23.99 3.39 -11.38
N PRO A 375 24.63 2.75 -12.37
CA PRO A 375 26.04 2.38 -12.31
C PRO A 375 26.99 3.58 -12.20
N LEU A 376 26.62 4.75 -12.72
CA LEU A 376 27.40 5.98 -12.60
C LEU A 376 27.40 6.57 -11.19
N LEU A 377 26.34 6.35 -10.42
CA LEU A 377 26.19 6.86 -9.06
C LEU A 377 26.66 5.83 -8.00
N ALA A 378 26.76 4.56 -8.36
CA ALA A 378 27.12 3.48 -7.45
C ALA A 378 28.45 3.71 -6.67
N PRO A 379 29.53 4.22 -7.27
CA PRO A 379 30.77 4.50 -6.52
C PRO A 379 30.60 5.57 -5.44
N LEU A 380 29.59 6.47 -5.55
CA LEU A 380 29.32 7.48 -4.52
C LEU A 380 28.78 6.84 -3.23
N ILE A 381 28.15 5.67 -3.31
CA ILE A 381 27.73 4.90 -2.13
C ILE A 381 28.95 4.52 -1.30
N ILE A 382 30.04 4.10 -1.93
CA ILE A 382 31.29 3.78 -1.25
C ILE A 382 31.85 5.03 -0.54
N SER A 383 31.77 6.19 -1.19
CA SER A 383 32.19 7.45 -0.57
C SER A 383 31.32 7.80 0.64
N LEU A 384 29.99 7.62 0.55
CA LEU A 384 29.07 7.84 1.65
C LEU A 384 29.33 6.88 2.82
N LEU A 385 29.47 5.58 2.54
CA LEU A 385 29.78 4.57 3.56
C LEU A 385 31.12 4.82 4.24
N GLY A 386 32.16 5.20 3.47
CA GLY A 386 33.47 5.60 4.00
C GLY A 386 33.37 6.83 4.89
N PHE A 387 32.57 7.82 4.52
CA PHE A 387 32.29 8.98 5.37
C PHE A 387 31.60 8.57 6.67
N LEU A 388 30.51 7.78 6.59
CA LEU A 388 29.78 7.35 7.78
C LEU A 388 30.62 6.51 8.75
N GLU A 389 31.50 5.67 8.22
CA GLU A 389 32.45 4.88 9.02
C GLU A 389 33.46 5.75 9.74
N SER A 390 33.99 6.79 9.09
CA SER A 390 35.08 7.63 9.63
C SER A 390 34.59 8.81 10.47
N PHE A 391 33.32 9.17 10.35
CA PHE A 391 32.73 10.29 11.11
C PHE A 391 32.40 9.88 12.54
N VAL A 392 32.87 10.66 13.55
CA VAL A 392 32.81 10.32 14.98
C VAL A 392 31.44 9.96 15.53
N ILE A 393 30.35 10.50 14.99
CA ILE A 393 28.98 10.19 15.44
C ILE A 393 28.48 8.89 14.83
N SER A 394 28.58 8.76 13.51
CA SER A 394 28.03 7.61 12.76
C SER A 394 28.97 6.40 12.76
N GLY A 395 30.30 6.58 12.75
CA GLY A 395 31.27 5.51 12.67
C GLY A 395 31.20 4.50 13.81
N PHE A 396 30.44 4.86 14.84
CA PHE A 396 30.15 3.97 15.95
C PHE A 396 29.06 2.94 15.64
N PHE A 397 28.13 3.29 14.74
CA PHE A 397 26.97 2.46 14.35
C PHE A 397 27.23 1.72 13.03
N PHE A 398 28.20 2.21 12.23
CA PHE A 398 28.48 1.66 10.91
C PHE A 398 29.72 0.75 10.95
N PRO A 399 29.53 -0.59 10.86
CA PRO A 399 30.65 -1.51 10.82
C PRO A 399 31.36 -1.44 9.46
N SER A 400 32.70 -1.41 9.47
CA SER A 400 33.55 -1.41 8.25
C SER A 400 33.23 -2.56 7.28
N LEU A 401 32.66 -3.66 7.79
CA LEU A 401 32.27 -4.81 6.99
C LEU A 401 31.34 -4.42 5.86
N LEU A 402 30.42 -3.45 6.07
CA LEU A 402 29.46 -3.01 5.08
C LEU A 402 30.10 -2.29 3.90
N LEU A 403 31.10 -1.44 4.19
CA LEU A 403 31.88 -0.78 3.16
C LEU A 403 32.62 -1.82 2.29
N TYR A 404 33.20 -2.84 2.90
CA TYR A 404 33.90 -3.89 2.17
C TYR A 404 32.94 -4.76 1.34
N LEU A 405 31.79 -5.15 1.89
CA LEU A 405 30.81 -5.94 1.16
C LEU A 405 30.29 -5.20 -0.08
N MET A 406 29.98 -3.90 0.04
CA MET A 406 29.61 -3.10 -1.11
C MET A 406 30.74 -2.91 -2.13
N ALA A 407 31.96 -2.69 -1.66
CA ALA A 407 33.11 -2.56 -2.55
C ALA A 407 33.35 -3.84 -3.37
N VAL A 408 33.29 -5.01 -2.72
CA VAL A 408 33.38 -6.33 -3.38
C VAL A 408 32.25 -6.53 -4.37
N PHE A 409 31.02 -6.21 -3.99
CA PHE A 409 29.85 -6.32 -4.87
C PHE A 409 30.01 -5.47 -6.15
N LEU A 410 30.34 -4.18 -6.01
CA LEU A 410 30.52 -3.27 -7.16
C LEU A 410 31.64 -3.74 -8.11
N PHE A 411 32.69 -4.37 -7.56
CA PHE A 411 33.77 -4.90 -8.34
C PHE A 411 33.40 -6.20 -9.07
N LEU A 412 32.78 -7.16 -8.38
CA LEU A 412 32.40 -8.45 -8.93
C LEU A 412 31.30 -8.33 -10.02
N GLU A 413 30.35 -7.41 -9.83
CA GLU A 413 29.30 -7.12 -10.82
C GLU A 413 29.80 -6.25 -12.00
N GLY A 414 31.10 -5.88 -11.99
CA GLY A 414 31.67 -5.06 -13.05
C GLY A 414 31.14 -3.62 -13.13
N ILE A 415 30.40 -3.17 -12.10
CA ILE A 415 29.77 -1.84 -12.05
C ILE A 415 30.84 -0.76 -11.96
N SER A 416 31.93 -1.01 -11.22
CA SER A 416 33.01 -0.06 -11.05
C SER A 416 34.39 -0.74 -10.90
N GLY A 417 35.39 -0.16 -11.49
CA GLY A 417 36.77 -0.64 -11.37
C GLY A 417 37.36 -0.38 -9.98
N LEU A 418 38.31 -1.25 -9.56
CA LEU A 418 38.96 -1.22 -8.25
C LEU A 418 39.56 0.16 -7.93
N PHE A 419 40.16 0.83 -8.90
CA PHE A 419 40.72 2.16 -8.72
C PHE A 419 39.67 3.20 -8.29
N PHE A 420 38.53 3.23 -8.96
CA PHE A 420 37.44 4.16 -8.64
C PHE A 420 36.79 3.85 -7.28
N ILE A 421 36.56 2.59 -6.98
CA ILE A 421 36.04 2.15 -5.66
C ILE A 421 36.98 2.62 -4.56
N THR A 422 38.28 2.37 -4.71
CA THR A 422 39.31 2.77 -3.71
C THR A 422 39.38 4.29 -3.57
N LEU A 423 39.36 5.02 -4.68
CA LEU A 423 39.39 6.49 -4.69
C LEU A 423 38.14 7.08 -3.97
N CYS A 424 36.95 6.58 -4.28
CA CYS A 424 35.73 7.03 -3.61
C CYS A 424 35.71 6.71 -2.13
N GLY A 425 36.15 5.52 -1.72
CA GLY A 425 36.29 5.13 -0.33
C GLY A 425 37.28 6.04 0.42
N TYR A 426 38.41 6.34 -0.20
CA TYR A 426 39.42 7.26 0.37
C TYR A 426 38.85 8.67 0.55
N ILE A 427 38.18 9.23 -0.48
CA ILE A 427 37.57 10.55 -0.41
C ILE A 427 36.49 10.60 0.69
N GLY A 428 35.63 9.59 0.78
CA GLY A 428 34.62 9.52 1.82
C GLY A 428 35.20 9.48 3.22
N SER A 429 36.16 8.56 3.46
CA SER A 429 36.84 8.44 4.75
C SER A 429 37.60 9.70 5.12
N PHE A 430 38.29 10.33 4.17
CA PHE A 430 38.97 11.59 4.39
C PHE A 430 38.03 12.72 4.81
N LEU A 431 36.88 12.87 4.15
CA LEU A 431 35.86 13.86 4.51
C LEU A 431 35.25 13.57 5.88
N GLY A 432 35.06 12.30 6.25
CA GLY A 432 34.58 11.89 7.57
C GLY A 432 35.58 12.26 8.69
N ASP A 433 36.85 12.01 8.44
CA ASP A 433 37.95 12.38 9.36
C ASP A 433 38.07 13.89 9.56
N GLN A 434 38.02 14.66 8.43
CA GLN A 434 38.08 16.12 8.50
C GLN A 434 36.88 16.69 9.26
N SER A 435 35.69 16.14 9.03
CA SER A 435 34.48 16.54 9.74
C SER A 435 34.57 16.26 11.23
N SER A 436 35.12 15.08 11.62
CA SER A 436 35.36 14.70 12.99
C SER A 436 36.38 15.62 13.68
N TYR A 437 37.48 15.92 12.98
CA TYR A 437 38.50 16.85 13.47
C TYR A 437 37.94 18.27 13.69
N LEU A 438 37.25 18.82 12.72
CA LEU A 438 36.62 20.13 12.81
C LEU A 438 35.59 20.18 13.96
N MET A 439 34.82 19.14 14.15
CA MET A 439 33.86 19.04 15.24
C MET A 439 34.58 19.04 16.61
N GLY A 440 35.66 18.26 16.75
CA GLY A 440 36.53 18.27 17.93
C GLY A 440 37.09 19.65 18.19
N ARG A 441 37.58 20.35 17.16
CA ARG A 441 38.21 21.67 17.28
C ARG A 441 37.19 22.77 17.64
N ILE A 442 35.95 22.70 17.11
CA ILE A 442 34.90 23.70 17.38
C ILE A 442 34.34 23.51 18.80
N TYR A 443 34.01 22.29 19.17
CA TYR A 443 33.36 22.02 20.46
C TYR A 443 34.37 21.83 21.60
N GLY A 444 35.63 21.48 21.29
CA GLY A 444 36.72 21.34 22.25
C GLY A 444 36.34 20.39 23.39
N THR A 445 36.80 20.74 24.60
CA THR A 445 36.53 19.93 25.81
C THR A 445 35.06 19.85 26.21
N LYS A 446 34.18 20.73 25.70
CA LYS A 446 32.71 20.66 25.92
C LYS A 446 32.14 19.39 25.32
N ALA A 447 32.70 18.91 24.21
CA ALA A 447 32.24 17.69 23.55
C ALA A 447 32.45 16.43 24.39
N LEU A 448 33.44 16.42 25.31
CA LEU A 448 33.69 15.31 26.24
C LEU A 448 32.51 15.10 27.20
N ASN A 449 31.64 16.09 27.37
CA ASN A 449 30.44 16.02 28.21
C ASN A 449 29.23 15.45 27.50
N TRP A 450 29.29 15.15 26.22
CA TRP A 450 28.14 14.56 25.48
C TRP A 450 27.82 13.16 25.99
N ASN A 451 26.52 12.84 26.07
CA ASN A 451 26.04 11.61 26.70
C ASN A 451 26.58 10.34 26.03
N PHE A 452 26.79 10.33 24.71
CA PHE A 452 27.33 9.18 24.00
C PHE A 452 28.85 8.99 24.27
N ILE A 453 29.59 10.07 24.51
CA ILE A 453 31.00 10.04 24.89
C ILE A 453 31.16 9.62 26.36
N LYS A 454 30.31 10.18 27.26
CA LYS A 454 30.32 9.79 28.68
C LYS A 454 30.07 8.30 28.90
N LYS A 455 29.18 7.69 28.12
CA LYS A 455 28.96 6.24 28.19
C LYS A 455 30.23 5.40 27.88
N ARG A 456 31.29 6.01 27.35
CA ARG A 456 32.51 5.36 26.91
C ARG A 456 33.78 5.98 27.51
N GLN A 457 33.62 6.52 28.70
CA GLN A 457 34.71 7.21 29.41
C GLN A 457 36.01 6.40 29.46
N LYS A 458 35.92 5.06 29.68
CA LYS A 458 37.12 4.18 29.69
C LYS A 458 37.92 4.20 28.38
N GLN A 459 37.23 4.32 27.22
CA GLN A 459 37.89 4.41 25.91
C GLN A 459 38.48 5.80 25.71
N VAL A 460 37.79 6.84 26.12
CA VAL A 460 38.23 8.22 26.09
C VAL A 460 39.50 8.39 26.93
N ASP A 461 39.51 7.87 28.15
CA ASP A 461 40.68 7.94 29.05
C ASP A 461 41.86 7.16 28.48
N LYS A 462 41.63 6.00 27.85
CA LYS A 462 42.69 5.22 27.18
C LYS A 462 43.26 5.96 25.98
N VAL A 463 42.45 6.61 25.18
CA VAL A 463 42.90 7.46 24.08
C VAL A 463 43.70 8.62 24.60
N LYS A 464 43.23 9.33 25.64
CA LYS A 464 43.93 10.44 26.26
C LYS A 464 45.31 10.02 26.78
N GLN A 465 45.40 8.93 27.53
CA GLN A 465 46.68 8.38 28.02
C GLN A 465 47.64 8.02 26.89
N THR A 466 47.11 7.49 25.76
CA THR A 466 47.91 7.14 24.60
C THR A 466 48.43 8.38 23.88
N PHE A 467 47.65 9.45 23.78
CA PHE A 467 48.06 10.73 23.21
C PHE A 467 49.10 11.42 24.11
N ASP A 468 48.89 11.43 25.42
CA ASP A 468 49.83 12.03 26.38
C ASP A 468 51.20 11.33 26.38
N LYS A 469 51.23 10.02 26.02
CA LYS A 469 52.46 9.21 26.04
C LYS A 469 53.20 9.14 24.70
N TYR A 470 52.46 9.12 23.59
CA TYR A 470 53.02 8.78 22.27
C TYR A 470 52.74 9.84 21.17
N GLU A 471 52.13 11.00 21.53
CA GLU A 471 51.86 12.10 20.60
C GLU A 471 51.36 11.63 19.19
N PHE A 472 52.17 11.90 18.15
CA PHE A 472 51.84 11.56 16.76
C PHE A 472 51.59 10.06 16.53
N THR A 473 52.37 9.18 17.18
CA THR A 473 52.16 7.73 17.05
C THR A 473 50.88 7.24 17.65
N ALA A 474 50.28 8.01 18.58
CA ALA A 474 48.95 7.72 19.12
C ALA A 474 47.84 7.81 18.07
N ILE A 475 47.98 8.69 17.07
CA ILE A 475 47.04 8.81 15.95
C ILE A 475 47.07 7.53 15.13
N LEU A 476 48.24 7.04 14.80
CA LEU A 476 48.43 5.82 14.02
C LEU A 476 47.86 4.60 14.76
N ILE A 477 48.18 4.44 16.04
CA ILE A 477 47.66 3.35 16.89
C ILE A 477 46.14 3.42 17.01
N GLY A 478 45.60 4.64 17.22
CA GLY A 478 44.13 4.85 17.28
C GLY A 478 43.41 4.45 15.99
N ARG A 479 44.02 4.72 14.85
CA ARG A 479 43.48 4.32 13.53
C ARG A 479 43.55 2.82 13.26
N MET A 480 44.59 2.15 13.75
CA MET A 480 44.72 0.69 13.61
C MET A 480 43.83 -0.07 14.58
N THR A 481 43.27 0.59 15.58
CA THR A 481 42.35 -0.03 16.55
C THR A 481 40.90 0.20 16.12
N PRO A 482 40.14 -0.82 15.69
CA PRO A 482 38.79 -0.64 15.12
C PRO A 482 37.82 0.17 15.99
N SER A 483 37.84 -0.05 17.31
CA SER A 483 37.00 0.66 18.28
C SER A 483 37.39 2.13 18.54
N LEU A 484 38.58 2.54 18.15
CA LEU A 484 39.12 3.90 18.40
C LEU A 484 39.25 4.72 17.11
N ARG A 485 39.12 4.06 15.96
CA ARG A 485 39.30 4.64 14.62
C ARG A 485 38.51 5.94 14.39
N PRO A 486 37.16 5.99 14.64
CA PRO A 486 36.37 7.21 14.40
C PRO A 486 36.71 8.34 15.40
N PHE A 487 37.22 8.00 16.56
CA PHE A 487 37.53 8.97 17.62
C PHE A 487 38.87 9.66 17.44
N SER A 488 39.81 9.02 16.74
CA SER A 488 41.19 9.52 16.60
C SER A 488 41.25 10.95 16.03
N PRO A 489 40.64 11.27 14.86
CA PRO A 489 40.61 12.62 14.30
C PRO A 489 39.89 13.63 15.21
N PHE A 490 38.78 13.20 15.84
CA PHE A 490 38.03 14.03 16.76
C PHE A 490 38.86 14.48 17.96
N PHE A 491 39.63 13.58 18.61
CA PHE A 491 40.49 13.93 19.75
C PHE A 491 41.67 14.80 19.34
N VAL A 492 42.23 14.60 18.15
CA VAL A 492 43.24 15.51 17.57
C VAL A 492 42.69 16.93 17.50
N GLY A 493 41.40 17.07 17.08
CA GLY A 493 40.71 18.36 17.08
C GLY A 493 40.46 18.93 18.48
N VAL A 494 40.03 18.12 19.45
CA VAL A 494 39.78 18.54 20.84
C VAL A 494 41.05 19.02 21.52
N PHE A 495 42.17 18.33 21.33
CA PHE A 495 43.47 18.68 21.94
C PHE A 495 44.23 19.75 21.14
N ARG A 496 43.67 20.21 20.01
CA ARG A 496 44.26 21.24 19.14
C ARG A 496 45.68 20.91 18.65
N LEU A 497 45.94 19.63 18.45
CA LEU A 497 47.20 19.20 17.87
C LEU A 497 47.33 19.74 16.43
N ASN A 498 48.57 20.11 16.03
CA ASN A 498 48.77 20.70 14.71
C ASN A 498 48.63 19.61 13.65
N TYR A 499 47.70 19.80 12.74
CA TYR A 499 47.34 18.80 11.72
C TYR A 499 48.43 18.60 10.66
N LEU A 500 49.40 19.53 10.56
CA LEU A 500 50.48 19.53 9.58
C LEU A 500 51.81 19.01 10.16
N GLN A 501 51.86 18.61 11.40
CA GLN A 501 52.93 17.87 12.01
C GLN A 501 52.59 16.39 12.09
#